data_3f47008dfdd58f765c42fe521d005158
#
_entry.id   3f47008dfdd58f765c42fe521d005158
#
_cell.length_a   1.000
_cell.length_b   1.000
_cell.length_c   1.000
_cell.angle_alpha   90.00
_cell.angle_beta   90.00
_cell.angle_gamma   90.00
#
_symmetry.space_group_name_H-M   'P 1'
#
loop_
_entity.id
_entity.type
_entity.pdbx_description
1 polymer ?
#
loop_
_entity_poly.entity_id
_entity_poly.type
_entity_poly.pdbx_seq_one_letter_code
_entity_poly.pdbx_strand_id
1 'polypeptide(L)'
;MKTSFYDLPLLTAPGQVFTPRPSTERLVDEALERIDGVPMRIADVGTGSGAVAIALAVNRPNVEVWATDTSPAAVELARENAKLHGVEARVHVLQGDLLEPLTQPVDLVVANLPYLPEHARDPRYENEPPEAVYAPGDGLDPYRRLLNACREGKLETGGTLLIQFHRDPLAANCWELEDLREQLESSA
;
A
#
# COMPACT_ATOMS: atom_id res chain seq x y z
N MET A 1 -14.40 14.74 0.17
CA MET A 1 -14.35 14.94 -1.30
C MET A 1 -14.48 13.60 -2.01
N LYS A 2 -14.54 13.58 -3.37
CA LYS A 2 -14.52 12.33 -4.16
C LYS A 2 -13.47 12.42 -5.26
N THR A 3 -12.81 11.29 -5.55
CA THR A 3 -11.91 11.12 -6.71
C THR A 3 -12.26 9.81 -7.41
N SER A 4 -11.67 9.55 -8.58
CA SER A 4 -11.72 8.24 -9.23
C SER A 4 -10.34 7.58 -9.12
N PHE A 5 -10.29 6.30 -8.80
CA PHE A 5 -9.10 5.47 -8.82
C PHE A 5 -9.51 4.08 -9.33
N TYR A 6 -8.83 3.59 -10.34
CA TYR A 6 -9.13 2.29 -10.98
C TYR A 6 -10.61 2.18 -11.39
N ASP A 7 -11.15 3.27 -11.98
CA ASP A 7 -12.56 3.46 -12.32
C ASP A 7 -13.56 3.40 -11.14
N LEU A 8 -13.07 3.36 -9.91
CA LEU A 8 -13.88 3.33 -8.70
C LEU A 8 -14.00 4.74 -8.08
N PRO A 9 -15.20 5.23 -7.79
CA PRO A 9 -15.36 6.50 -7.06
C PRO A 9 -14.98 6.31 -5.59
N LEU A 10 -13.98 7.04 -5.10
CA LEU A 10 -13.53 6.99 -3.72
C LEU A 10 -13.79 8.31 -2.98
N LEU A 11 -14.13 8.21 -1.71
CA LEU A 11 -14.07 9.33 -0.77
C LEU A 11 -12.61 9.70 -0.52
N THR A 12 -12.34 10.99 -0.37
CA THR A 12 -11.00 11.52 -0.04
C THR A 12 -11.08 12.55 1.07
N ALA A 13 -10.01 12.66 1.84
CA ALA A 13 -9.81 13.63 2.92
C ALA A 13 -8.47 14.35 2.72
N PRO A 14 -8.37 15.29 1.75
CA PRO A 14 -7.13 16.01 1.45
C PRO A 14 -6.54 16.68 2.70
N GLY A 15 -5.21 16.60 2.85
CA GLY A 15 -4.50 17.11 4.02
C GLY A 15 -4.59 16.24 5.27
N GLN A 16 -5.43 15.20 5.29
CA GLN A 16 -5.55 14.23 6.39
C GLN A 16 -5.15 12.82 5.95
N VAL A 17 -5.48 12.45 4.71
CA VAL A 17 -5.14 11.16 4.11
C VAL A 17 -4.61 11.39 2.72
N PHE A 18 -3.57 10.65 2.34
CA PHE A 18 -2.95 10.76 1.02
C PHE A 18 -3.99 10.51 -0.09
N THR A 19 -4.00 11.41 -1.07
CA THR A 19 -4.92 11.31 -2.20
C THR A 19 -4.40 10.27 -3.19
N PRO A 20 -5.19 9.24 -3.55
CA PRO A 20 -4.78 8.22 -4.52
C PRO A 20 -4.29 8.83 -5.83
N ARG A 21 -3.19 8.34 -6.35
CA ARG A 21 -2.57 8.82 -7.60
C ARG A 21 -2.76 7.81 -8.73
N PRO A 22 -2.95 8.27 -9.98
CA PRO A 22 -3.05 7.35 -11.13
C PRO A 22 -1.83 6.42 -11.29
N SER A 23 -0.63 6.87 -10.87
CA SER A 23 0.57 6.04 -10.89
C SER A 23 0.47 4.80 -10.01
N THR A 24 -0.39 4.79 -8.99
CA THR A 24 -0.61 3.66 -8.09
C THR A 24 -1.53 2.59 -8.71
N GLU A 25 -2.25 2.92 -9.78
CA GLU A 25 -3.06 1.93 -10.51
C GLU A 25 -2.19 0.80 -11.09
N ARG A 26 -0.94 1.10 -11.46
CA ARG A 26 0.00 0.07 -11.88
C ARG A 26 0.29 -0.97 -10.80
N LEU A 27 0.34 -0.58 -9.53
CA LEU A 27 0.50 -1.53 -8.42
C LEU A 27 -0.70 -2.49 -8.34
N VAL A 28 -1.90 -1.99 -8.64
CA VAL A 28 -3.11 -2.82 -8.73
C VAL A 28 -3.00 -3.80 -9.91
N ASP A 29 -2.58 -3.33 -11.11
CA ASP A 29 -2.41 -4.19 -12.28
C ASP A 29 -1.43 -5.34 -12.00
N GLU A 30 -0.25 -5.02 -11.47
CA GLU A 30 0.78 -5.99 -11.12
C GLU A 30 0.30 -7.01 -10.06
N ALA A 31 -0.49 -6.55 -9.09
CA ALA A 31 -1.10 -7.45 -8.10
C ALA A 31 -2.16 -8.36 -8.71
N LEU A 32 -3.02 -7.82 -9.57
CA LEU A 32 -4.08 -8.58 -10.25
C LEU A 32 -3.54 -9.67 -11.18
N GLU A 33 -2.37 -9.46 -11.79
CA GLU A 33 -1.68 -10.47 -12.61
C GLU A 33 -1.19 -11.67 -11.80
N ARG A 34 -0.95 -11.50 -10.50
CA ARG A 34 -0.49 -12.55 -9.58
C ARG A 34 -1.62 -13.30 -8.89
N ILE A 35 -2.85 -12.81 -9.03
CA ILE A 35 -4.05 -13.44 -8.48
C ILE A 35 -4.64 -14.36 -9.55
N ASP A 36 -4.32 -15.63 -9.47
CA ASP A 36 -4.62 -16.64 -10.49
C ASP A 36 -6.00 -17.33 -10.35
N GLY A 37 -6.89 -16.77 -9.50
CA GLY A 37 -8.24 -17.30 -9.29
C GLY A 37 -8.39 -18.24 -8.10
N VAL A 38 -7.30 -18.63 -7.42
CA VAL A 38 -7.38 -19.31 -6.12
C VAL A 38 -7.66 -18.30 -5.00
N PRO A 39 -8.22 -18.73 -3.87
CA PRO A 39 -8.36 -17.89 -2.70
C PRO A 39 -6.98 -17.41 -2.23
N MET A 40 -6.83 -16.10 -2.05
CA MET A 40 -5.57 -15.48 -1.58
C MET A 40 -5.84 -14.52 -0.43
N ARG A 41 -4.88 -14.46 0.48
CA ARG A 41 -4.80 -13.47 1.55
C ARG A 41 -3.79 -12.40 1.14
N ILE A 42 -4.22 -11.16 1.13
CA ILE A 42 -3.43 -10.02 0.65
C ILE A 42 -3.30 -9.01 1.79
N ALA A 43 -2.12 -8.43 1.98
CA ALA A 43 -1.95 -7.25 2.82
C ALA A 43 -1.74 -6.01 1.94
N ASP A 44 -2.55 -4.96 2.16
CA ASP A 44 -2.33 -3.61 1.62
C ASP A 44 -1.78 -2.74 2.75
N VAL A 45 -0.47 -2.47 2.71
CA VAL A 45 0.27 -1.82 3.79
C VAL A 45 0.43 -0.33 3.51
N GLY A 46 0.01 0.50 4.47
CA GLY A 46 -0.12 1.93 4.27
C GLY A 46 -1.32 2.24 3.36
N THR A 47 -2.46 1.65 3.65
CA THR A 47 -3.63 1.62 2.75
C THR A 47 -4.21 2.99 2.42
N GLY A 48 -3.98 4.00 3.26
CA GLY A 48 -4.51 5.35 3.09
C GLY A 48 -6.04 5.34 2.98
N SER A 49 -6.57 5.74 1.85
CA SER A 49 -8.02 5.73 1.57
C SER A 49 -8.61 4.34 1.30
N GLY A 50 -7.81 3.28 1.32
CA GLY A 50 -8.23 1.93 0.94
C GLY A 50 -8.22 1.67 -0.57
N ALA A 51 -7.65 2.58 -1.37
CA ALA A 51 -7.76 2.56 -2.83
C ALA A 51 -7.29 1.24 -3.46
N VAL A 52 -6.11 0.76 -3.09
CA VAL A 52 -5.53 -0.49 -3.61
C VAL A 52 -6.32 -1.70 -3.10
N ALA A 53 -6.55 -1.79 -1.79
CA ALA A 53 -7.31 -2.88 -1.17
C ALA A 53 -8.68 -3.07 -1.81
N ILE A 54 -9.42 -1.98 -2.01
CA ILE A 54 -10.76 -1.99 -2.58
C ILE A 54 -10.72 -2.38 -4.05
N ALA A 55 -9.77 -1.82 -4.83
CA ALA A 55 -9.61 -2.18 -6.23
C ALA A 55 -9.34 -3.69 -6.41
N LEU A 56 -8.47 -4.27 -5.56
CA LEU A 56 -8.21 -5.72 -5.56
C LEU A 56 -9.47 -6.53 -5.22
N ALA A 57 -10.16 -6.17 -4.14
CA ALA A 57 -11.34 -6.89 -3.68
C ALA A 57 -12.53 -6.80 -4.65
N VAL A 58 -12.71 -5.68 -5.35
CA VAL A 58 -13.76 -5.52 -6.38
C VAL A 58 -13.45 -6.36 -7.61
N ASN A 59 -12.18 -6.37 -8.07
CA ASN A 59 -11.79 -7.07 -9.28
C ASN A 59 -11.54 -8.58 -9.08
N ARG A 60 -11.38 -9.04 -7.83
CA ARG A 60 -11.17 -10.46 -7.50
C ARG A 60 -12.08 -10.87 -6.34
N PRO A 61 -13.17 -11.61 -6.61
CA PRO A 61 -14.14 -11.98 -5.57
C PRO A 61 -13.62 -13.03 -4.56
N ASN A 62 -12.53 -13.71 -4.89
CA ASN A 62 -11.93 -14.79 -4.11
C ASN A 62 -10.76 -14.35 -3.22
N VAL A 63 -10.48 -13.04 -3.11
CA VAL A 63 -9.45 -12.54 -2.20
C VAL A 63 -10.03 -11.97 -0.92
N GLU A 64 -9.26 -12.09 0.16
CA GLU A 64 -9.43 -11.33 1.39
C GLU A 64 -8.23 -10.39 1.56
N VAL A 65 -8.49 -9.12 1.89
CA VAL A 65 -7.47 -8.08 1.99
C VAL A 65 -7.42 -7.53 3.40
N TRP A 66 -6.24 -7.59 4.02
CA TRP A 66 -5.92 -6.90 5.28
C TRP A 66 -5.26 -5.57 4.95
N ALA A 67 -6.02 -4.50 5.13
CA ALA A 67 -5.58 -3.13 4.85
C ALA A 67 -5.09 -2.49 6.15
N THR A 68 -3.81 -2.15 6.24
CA THR A 68 -3.23 -1.58 7.47
C THR A 68 -2.79 -0.14 7.27
N ASP A 69 -2.96 0.68 8.31
CA ASP A 69 -2.45 2.05 8.35
C ASP A 69 -2.23 2.49 9.79
N THR A 70 -1.24 3.33 10.04
CA THR A 70 -0.99 3.92 11.37
C THR A 70 -1.95 5.06 11.68
N SER A 71 -2.43 5.77 10.65
CA SER A 71 -3.32 6.93 10.76
C SER A 71 -4.75 6.51 11.05
N PRO A 72 -5.36 6.94 12.19
CA PRO A 72 -6.78 6.70 12.45
C PRO A 72 -7.70 7.26 11.37
N ALA A 73 -7.34 8.42 10.79
CA ALA A 73 -8.10 9.06 9.72
C ALA A 73 -8.09 8.22 8.43
N ALA A 74 -6.95 7.60 8.10
CA ALA A 74 -6.84 6.68 6.97
C ALA A 74 -7.69 5.42 7.20
N VAL A 75 -7.60 4.83 8.39
CA VAL A 75 -8.38 3.64 8.77
C VAL A 75 -9.89 3.90 8.67
N GLU A 76 -10.37 5.04 9.16
CA GLU A 76 -11.79 5.40 9.07
C GLU A 76 -12.22 5.59 7.61
N LEU A 77 -11.45 6.36 6.84
CA LEU A 77 -11.73 6.62 5.43
C LEU A 77 -11.72 5.34 4.59
N ALA A 78 -10.76 4.43 4.83
CA ALA A 78 -10.71 3.14 4.14
C ALA A 78 -11.93 2.26 4.44
N ARG A 79 -12.41 2.24 5.69
CA ARG A 79 -13.65 1.54 6.07
C ARG A 79 -14.88 2.11 5.39
N GLU A 80 -14.99 3.44 5.32
CA GLU A 80 -16.09 4.10 4.60
C GLU A 80 -16.06 3.76 3.10
N ASN A 81 -14.89 3.77 2.49
CA ASN A 81 -14.74 3.40 1.09
C ASN A 81 -15.01 1.91 0.85
N ALA A 82 -14.55 1.00 1.70
CA ALA A 82 -14.87 -0.43 1.59
C ALA A 82 -16.39 -0.67 1.65
N LYS A 83 -17.08 0.01 2.55
CA LYS A 83 -18.54 -0.04 2.64
C LYS A 83 -19.23 0.57 1.42
N LEU A 84 -18.71 1.67 0.88
CA LEU A 84 -19.24 2.31 -0.33
C LEU A 84 -19.25 1.35 -1.52
N HIS A 85 -18.27 0.45 -1.59
CA HIS A 85 -18.12 -0.54 -2.66
C HIS A 85 -18.68 -1.93 -2.31
N GLY A 86 -19.24 -2.13 -1.12
CA GLY A 86 -19.82 -3.41 -0.68
C GLY A 86 -18.78 -4.53 -0.52
N VAL A 87 -17.53 -4.17 -0.20
CA VAL A 87 -16.42 -5.12 -0.01
C VAL A 87 -15.96 -5.23 1.45
N GLU A 88 -16.64 -4.60 2.39
CA GLU A 88 -16.28 -4.56 3.81
C GLU A 88 -16.22 -5.95 4.48
N ALA A 89 -16.89 -6.94 3.92
CA ALA A 89 -16.81 -8.32 4.40
C ALA A 89 -15.47 -9.01 4.03
N ARG A 90 -14.73 -8.47 3.06
CA ARG A 90 -13.48 -9.04 2.53
C ARG A 90 -12.29 -8.08 2.63
N VAL A 91 -12.52 -6.81 3.00
CA VAL A 91 -11.49 -5.81 3.25
C VAL A 91 -11.47 -5.50 4.75
N HIS A 92 -10.51 -6.11 5.45
CA HIS A 92 -10.34 -6.00 6.90
C HIS A 92 -9.40 -4.84 7.21
N VAL A 93 -9.95 -3.68 7.55
CA VAL A 93 -9.15 -2.47 7.82
C VAL A 93 -8.71 -2.44 9.28
N LEU A 94 -7.41 -2.48 9.53
CA LEU A 94 -6.77 -2.55 10.83
C LEU A 94 -5.87 -1.33 11.07
N GLN A 95 -5.91 -0.76 12.26
CA GLN A 95 -4.94 0.24 12.67
C GLN A 95 -3.69 -0.42 13.21
N GLY A 96 -2.53 -0.03 12.72
CA GLY A 96 -1.23 -0.48 13.21
C GLY A 96 -0.10 -0.26 12.22
N ASP A 97 1.10 -0.57 12.65
CA ASP A 97 2.31 -0.35 11.89
C ASP A 97 2.63 -1.55 11.00
N LEU A 98 2.74 -1.30 9.70
CA LEU A 98 3.08 -2.28 8.68
C LEU A 98 2.24 -3.57 8.80
N LEU A 99 2.89 -4.72 9.03
CA LEU A 99 2.26 -6.04 9.15
C LEU A 99 2.03 -6.47 10.61
N GLU A 100 2.30 -5.62 11.61
CA GLU A 100 2.12 -5.96 13.03
C GLU A 100 0.70 -6.44 13.37
N PRO A 101 -0.38 -5.78 12.86
CA PRO A 101 -1.74 -6.18 13.22
C PRO A 101 -2.17 -7.55 12.67
N LEU A 102 -1.44 -8.11 11.72
CA LEU A 102 -1.79 -9.39 11.12
C LEU A 102 -1.42 -10.54 12.06
N THR A 103 -2.38 -11.43 12.30
CA THR A 103 -2.20 -12.61 13.16
C THR A 103 -1.73 -13.84 12.38
N GLN A 104 -1.79 -13.80 11.06
CA GLN A 104 -1.38 -14.90 10.18
C GLN A 104 -0.61 -14.33 8.97
N PRO A 105 0.28 -15.11 8.36
CA PRO A 105 0.97 -14.70 7.13
C PRO A 105 -0.02 -14.52 5.97
N VAL A 106 0.39 -13.77 4.95
CA VAL A 106 -0.38 -13.52 3.72
C VAL A 106 0.38 -14.00 2.49
N ASP A 107 -0.33 -14.24 1.39
CA ASP A 107 0.23 -14.74 0.14
C ASP A 107 0.85 -13.61 -0.70
N LEU A 108 0.31 -12.40 -0.58
CA LEU A 108 0.74 -11.21 -1.30
C LEU A 108 0.74 -9.99 -0.38
N VAL A 109 1.82 -9.25 -0.40
CA VAL A 109 1.92 -7.92 0.23
C VAL A 109 2.03 -6.88 -0.87
N VAL A 110 1.19 -5.86 -0.83
CA VAL A 110 1.28 -4.66 -1.67
C VAL A 110 1.51 -3.45 -0.79
N ALA A 111 2.37 -2.51 -1.20
CA ALA A 111 2.69 -1.34 -0.41
C ALA A 111 3.09 -0.14 -1.28
N ASN A 112 2.49 1.01 -0.97
CA ASN A 112 2.92 2.32 -1.45
C ASN A 112 3.14 3.23 -0.22
N LEU A 113 4.29 3.04 0.44
CA LEU A 113 4.64 3.73 1.68
C LEU A 113 5.32 5.08 1.40
N PRO A 114 5.41 5.99 2.40
CA PRO A 114 6.23 7.18 2.28
C PRO A 114 7.69 6.80 2.03
N TYR A 115 8.33 7.50 1.08
CA TYR A 115 9.70 7.18 0.65
C TYR A 115 10.55 8.42 0.35
N LEU A 116 9.98 9.61 0.38
CA LEU A 116 10.79 10.82 0.19
C LEU A 116 11.52 11.18 1.49
N PRO A 117 12.82 11.48 1.43
CA PRO A 117 13.53 12.00 2.59
C PRO A 117 12.91 13.31 3.08
N GLU A 118 12.87 13.51 4.40
CA GLU A 118 12.28 14.72 4.99
C GLU A 118 12.90 16.03 4.49
N HIS A 119 14.18 16.01 4.11
CA HIS A 119 14.87 17.18 3.57
C HIS A 119 14.57 17.45 2.09
N ALA A 120 13.95 16.50 1.37
CA ALA A 120 13.63 16.61 -0.06
C ALA A 120 12.17 17.06 -0.26
N ARG A 121 11.82 18.24 0.27
CA ARG A 121 10.47 18.80 0.13
C ARG A 121 10.11 19.02 -1.33
N ASP A 122 8.93 18.51 -1.74
CA ASP A 122 8.43 18.59 -3.09
C ASP A 122 7.08 19.30 -3.11
N PRO A 123 6.94 20.43 -3.84
CA PRO A 123 5.70 21.21 -3.93
C PRO A 123 4.49 20.41 -4.43
N ARG A 124 4.70 19.29 -5.16
CA ARG A 124 3.63 18.40 -5.62
C ARG A 124 2.84 17.75 -4.49
N TYR A 125 3.42 17.71 -3.27
CA TYR A 125 2.84 17.08 -2.09
C TYR A 125 2.54 18.06 -0.96
N GLU A 126 2.55 19.38 -1.22
CA GLU A 126 2.33 20.40 -0.19
C GLU A 126 0.96 20.31 0.50
N ASN A 127 -0.04 19.74 -0.19
CA ASN A 127 -1.40 19.54 0.33
C ASN A 127 -1.65 18.12 0.86
N GLU A 128 -0.63 17.27 0.89
CA GLU A 128 -0.73 15.91 1.44
C GLU A 128 -0.19 15.88 2.87
N PRO A 129 -0.65 14.96 3.74
CA PRO A 129 -0.09 14.80 5.07
C PRO A 129 1.39 14.42 4.98
N PRO A 130 2.31 15.15 5.64
CA PRO A 130 3.74 14.91 5.50
C PRO A 130 4.17 13.48 5.82
N GLU A 131 3.54 12.86 6.83
CA GLU A 131 3.80 11.49 7.25
C GLU A 131 3.42 10.43 6.21
N ALA A 132 2.58 10.77 5.24
CA ALA A 132 2.22 9.88 4.13
C ALA A 132 3.14 10.04 2.90
N VAL A 133 4.06 11.01 2.95
CA VAL A 133 4.95 11.35 1.83
C VAL A 133 6.41 11.16 2.21
N TYR A 134 6.77 11.63 3.40
CA TYR A 134 8.16 11.73 3.84
C TYR A 134 8.47 10.71 4.93
N ALA A 135 9.66 10.12 4.84
CA ALA A 135 10.18 9.22 5.86
C ALA A 135 11.57 9.67 6.33
N PRO A 136 11.97 9.31 7.56
CA PRO A 136 13.28 9.67 8.12
C PRO A 136 14.46 9.18 7.28
N GLY A 137 15.63 9.82 7.49
CA GLY A 137 16.89 9.43 6.88
C GLY A 137 16.86 9.56 5.35
N ASP A 138 17.15 8.48 4.67
CA ASP A 138 17.11 8.38 3.21
C ASP A 138 15.71 8.11 2.63
N GLY A 139 14.69 8.04 3.47
CA GLY A 139 13.31 7.77 3.08
C GLY A 139 12.94 6.29 3.00
N LEU A 140 13.89 5.37 3.07
CA LEU A 140 13.65 3.94 2.79
C LEU A 140 13.41 3.08 4.05
N ASP A 141 13.45 3.67 5.25
CA ASP A 141 13.23 2.94 6.50
C ASP A 141 11.92 2.13 6.54
N PRO A 142 10.76 2.67 6.12
CA PRO A 142 9.52 1.90 6.10
C PRO A 142 9.60 0.62 5.26
N TYR A 143 10.29 0.68 4.13
CA TYR A 143 10.47 -0.48 3.26
C TYR A 143 11.43 -1.52 3.84
N ARG A 144 12.52 -1.09 4.49
CA ARG A 144 13.43 -2.00 5.20
C ARG A 144 12.71 -2.76 6.31
N ARG A 145 11.88 -2.07 7.08
CA ARG A 145 11.08 -2.66 8.15
C ARG A 145 10.02 -3.63 7.58
N LEU A 146 9.35 -3.26 6.48
CA LEU A 146 8.40 -4.13 5.81
C LEU A 146 9.06 -5.42 5.29
N LEU A 147 10.25 -5.31 4.67
CA LEU A 147 11.05 -6.44 4.23
C LEU A 147 11.39 -7.38 5.38
N ASN A 148 11.83 -6.83 6.52
CA ASN A 148 12.14 -7.63 7.69
C ASN A 148 10.91 -8.36 8.22
N ALA A 149 9.75 -7.69 8.32
CA ALA A 149 8.51 -8.32 8.74
C ALA A 149 8.09 -9.48 7.81
N CYS A 150 8.26 -9.32 6.49
CA CYS A 150 8.03 -10.40 5.52
C CYS A 150 8.97 -11.59 5.78
N ARG A 151 10.25 -11.35 6.01
CA ARG A 151 11.25 -12.40 6.31
C ARG A 151 11.00 -13.10 7.65
N GLU A 152 10.42 -12.40 8.62
CA GLU A 152 10.06 -12.91 9.95
C GLU A 152 8.74 -13.72 9.96
N GLY A 153 8.20 -14.03 8.78
CA GLY A 153 7.07 -14.94 8.62
C GLY A 153 5.70 -14.27 8.50
N LYS A 154 5.66 -12.96 8.20
CA LYS A 154 4.40 -12.29 7.86
C LYS A 154 3.98 -12.50 6.39
N LEU A 155 4.91 -12.95 5.54
CA LEU A 155 4.66 -13.38 4.17
C LEU A 155 4.86 -14.90 4.09
N GLU A 156 3.96 -15.61 3.42
CA GLU A 156 4.05 -17.05 3.19
C GLU A 156 5.31 -17.42 2.39
N THR A 157 5.81 -18.63 2.59
CA THR A 157 6.92 -19.14 1.77
C THR A 157 6.50 -19.23 0.31
N GLY A 158 7.22 -18.51 -0.56
CA GLY A 158 6.86 -18.37 -1.98
C GLY A 158 5.83 -17.27 -2.25
N GLY A 159 5.42 -16.53 -1.22
CA GLY A 159 4.58 -15.33 -1.37
C GLY A 159 5.33 -14.19 -2.05
N THR A 160 4.59 -13.19 -2.50
CA THR A 160 5.10 -12.05 -3.25
C THR A 160 4.99 -10.75 -2.46
N LEU A 161 6.01 -9.90 -2.51
CA LEU A 161 5.96 -8.52 -2.06
C LEU A 161 6.06 -7.59 -3.27
N LEU A 162 5.02 -6.78 -3.48
CA LEU A 162 5.00 -5.72 -4.48
C LEU A 162 5.06 -4.37 -3.78
N ILE A 163 5.99 -3.54 -4.18
CA ILE A 163 6.11 -2.18 -3.65
C ILE A 163 6.14 -1.16 -4.77
N GLN A 164 5.61 0.01 -4.48
CA GLN A 164 5.73 1.18 -5.33
C GLN A 164 6.63 2.21 -4.66
N PHE A 165 7.70 2.60 -5.34
CA PHE A 165 8.46 3.79 -4.98
C PHE A 165 9.15 4.40 -6.21
N HIS A 166 9.53 5.66 -6.11
CA HIS A 166 10.20 6.38 -7.19
C HIS A 166 11.60 6.80 -6.74
N ARG A 167 12.64 6.36 -7.44
CA ARG A 167 13.97 6.95 -7.32
C ARG A 167 14.10 8.22 -8.16
N ASP A 168 13.45 8.20 -9.33
CA ASP A 168 13.29 9.37 -10.19
C ASP A 168 11.84 9.87 -10.07
N PRO A 169 11.61 11.15 -9.76
CA PRO A 169 10.28 11.73 -9.70
C PRO A 169 9.45 11.56 -10.99
N LEU A 170 10.08 11.18 -12.10
CA LEU A 170 9.44 10.99 -13.40
C LEU A 170 9.15 9.51 -13.75
N ALA A 171 9.62 8.55 -12.95
CA ALA A 171 9.46 7.13 -13.22
C ALA A 171 8.70 6.43 -12.08
N ALA A 172 7.47 5.96 -12.35
CA ALA A 172 6.75 5.07 -11.45
C ALA A 172 7.19 3.63 -11.72
N ASN A 173 7.82 2.99 -10.75
CA ASN A 173 8.24 1.60 -10.86
C ASN A 173 7.60 0.77 -9.75
N CYS A 174 7.03 -0.39 -10.13
CA CYS A 174 6.68 -1.46 -9.19
C CYS A 174 7.79 -2.51 -9.24
N TRP A 175 8.23 -3.01 -8.07
CA TRP A 175 9.37 -3.90 -7.96
C TRP A 175 8.99 -5.17 -7.21
N GLU A 176 9.55 -6.29 -7.62
CA GLU A 176 9.52 -7.53 -6.86
C GLU A 176 10.58 -7.54 -5.74
N LEU A 177 10.43 -8.46 -4.79
CA LEU A 177 11.27 -8.52 -3.59
C LEU A 177 12.78 -8.64 -3.90
N GLU A 178 13.14 -9.37 -4.96
CA GLU A 178 14.55 -9.60 -5.34
C GLU A 178 15.20 -8.32 -5.87
N ASP A 179 14.51 -7.57 -6.73
CA ASP A 179 15.00 -6.29 -7.26
C ASP A 179 15.20 -5.25 -6.15
N LEU A 180 14.31 -5.25 -5.16
CA LEU A 180 14.42 -4.37 -4.01
C LEU A 180 15.61 -4.73 -3.12
N ARG A 181 15.86 -6.02 -2.92
CA ARG A 181 16.99 -6.50 -2.12
C ARG A 181 18.32 -5.99 -2.66
N GLU A 182 18.56 -6.13 -3.97
CA GLU A 182 19.79 -5.63 -4.60
C GLU A 182 19.95 -4.12 -4.45
N GLN A 183 18.85 -3.36 -4.53
CA GLN A 183 18.89 -1.91 -4.45
C GLN A 183 19.03 -1.39 -3.01
N LEU A 184 18.45 -2.04 -2.04
CA LEU A 184 18.60 -1.67 -0.62
C LEU A 184 19.98 -2.06 -0.08
N GLU A 185 20.57 -3.16 -0.56
CA GLU A 185 21.92 -3.60 -0.19
C GLU A 185 23.00 -2.74 -0.88
N SER A 186 22.76 -2.25 -2.09
CA SER A 186 23.69 -1.37 -2.82
C SER A 186 23.71 0.09 -2.34
N SER A 187 22.79 0.47 -1.44
CA SER A 187 22.63 1.83 -0.92
C SER A 187 23.17 1.99 0.52
N ALA A 188 23.72 0.93 1.10
CA ALA A 188 24.38 0.91 2.41
C ALA A 188 25.89 1.00 2.24
#